data_aca36e0938a673bd13b167769744a35d
#
_entry.id   aca36e0938a673bd13b167769744a35d
#
_cell.length_a   1.000
_cell.length_b   1.000
_cell.length_c   1.000
_cell.angle_alpha   90.00
_cell.angle_beta   90.00
_cell.angle_gamma   90.00
#
_symmetry.space_group_name_H-M   'P 1'
#
loop_
_entity.id
_entity.type
_entity.pdbx_description
1 polymer ?
#
loop_
_entity_poly.entity_id
_entity_poly.type
_entity_poly.pdbx_seq_one_letter_code
_entity_poly.pdbx_strand_id
1 'polypeptide(L)'
;MGDVKNLHVGQITSFYIPPVTLVGSGSCKQIPDRLACRDAKYPLIVTDKGIVACGILKRITDILDEANVKYEVYDGAVPNPTDKNVEEAFAMYKEKGCDSLLTLGGGSSHDCGKGVGFLVANGGKIHDYEGVDKSSNPFPPYVAVNTTAGTASEMTRFCVITDTSRKVKMAIVDWRCTPGVAIDDPDLMMGMPAGLTAATGMDALTHAVEAYVSIAATPMTDACAEKAIEYIDRFLRRAVANGNDKEAREGMCYAQYLAGMAFNNASLGHVHAMAHQLGGFYDLPHGFCNAILLPHVCEYNLIGARRRFGRIARLLGENTDGMTVNEAAMAAVTAIKKLSADVDIPTMVANAQKDACGLTNPRKMSDAAVTAIYCAAW
;
A
#
# COMPACT_ATOMS: atom_id res chain seq x y z
N MET A 1 8.47 -31.50 -2.28
CA MET A 1 7.99 -30.36 -1.49
C MET A 1 6.47 -30.28 -1.67
N GLY A 2 5.69 -30.17 -0.58
CA GLY A 2 4.23 -30.02 -0.64
C GLY A 2 3.85 -28.60 -1.04
N ASP A 3 2.68 -28.47 -1.67
CA ASP A 3 2.08 -27.17 -1.99
C ASP A 3 1.78 -26.37 -0.70
N VAL A 4 1.76 -25.04 -0.79
CA VAL A 4 1.44 -24.17 0.35
C VAL A 4 0.07 -24.51 0.91
N LYS A 5 -0.01 -24.73 2.22
CA LYS A 5 -1.23 -25.05 2.95
C LYS A 5 -1.69 -23.82 3.72
N ASN A 6 -3.00 -23.56 3.72
CA ASN A 6 -3.63 -22.47 4.47
C ASN A 6 -4.24 -22.90 5.81
N LEU A 7 -4.10 -24.19 6.18
CA LEU A 7 -4.54 -24.71 7.48
C LEU A 7 -3.32 -24.96 8.37
N HIS A 8 -3.28 -24.27 9.49
CA HIS A 8 -2.24 -24.35 10.51
C HIS A 8 -2.81 -25.14 11.71
N VAL A 9 -2.96 -26.46 11.52
CA VAL A 9 -3.58 -27.35 12.53
C VAL A 9 -2.81 -27.29 13.84
N GLY A 10 -3.54 -26.96 14.93
CA GLY A 10 -2.95 -26.84 16.27
C GLY A 10 -2.20 -25.52 16.53
N GLN A 11 -2.24 -24.55 15.61
CA GLN A 11 -1.64 -23.22 15.80
C GLN A 11 -2.73 -22.16 15.96
N ILE A 12 -2.44 -21.15 16.80
CA ILE A 12 -3.27 -19.96 16.93
C ILE A 12 -2.81 -18.95 15.86
N THR A 13 -3.74 -18.44 15.06
CA THR A 13 -3.51 -17.38 14.10
C THR A 13 -4.25 -16.12 14.51
N SER A 14 -3.63 -14.94 14.34
CA SER A 14 -4.25 -13.64 14.59
C SER A 14 -4.73 -13.04 13.27
N PHE A 15 -5.77 -12.20 13.34
CA PHE A 15 -6.28 -11.46 12.20
C PHE A 15 -6.51 -10.01 12.60
N TYR A 16 -5.65 -9.10 12.11
CA TYR A 16 -5.62 -7.69 12.46
C TYR A 16 -6.31 -6.86 11.38
N ILE A 17 -7.28 -6.04 11.78
CA ILE A 17 -7.97 -5.06 10.93
C ILE A 17 -8.33 -3.84 11.78
N PRO A 18 -8.62 -2.67 11.20
CA PRO A 18 -9.19 -1.55 11.93
C PRO A 18 -10.51 -1.93 12.62
N PRO A 19 -10.77 -1.41 13.83
CA PRO A 19 -12.06 -1.61 14.50
C PRO A 19 -13.25 -1.11 13.68
N VAL A 20 -13.06 -0.05 12.89
CA VAL A 20 -14.08 0.51 12.00
C VAL A 20 -13.45 0.84 10.65
N THR A 21 -14.12 0.41 9.59
CA THR A 21 -13.80 0.83 8.22
C THR A 21 -15.05 1.37 7.55
N LEU A 22 -14.92 2.50 6.90
CA LEU A 22 -15.97 3.12 6.11
C LEU A 22 -15.53 3.09 4.64
N VAL A 23 -16.26 2.36 3.81
CA VAL A 23 -15.99 2.27 2.37
C VAL A 23 -17.19 2.77 1.60
N GLY A 24 -16.97 3.64 0.62
CA GLY A 24 -17.99 4.13 -0.28
C GLY A 24 -17.99 5.64 -0.49
N SER A 25 -18.64 6.06 -1.57
CA SER A 25 -18.73 7.47 -1.99
C SER A 25 -19.34 8.34 -0.88
N GLY A 26 -18.65 9.42 -0.54
CA GLY A 26 -19.06 10.36 0.52
C GLY A 26 -18.76 9.89 1.94
N SER A 27 -18.07 8.76 2.15
CA SER A 27 -17.73 8.27 3.50
C SER A 27 -16.84 9.26 4.27
N CYS A 28 -16.05 10.09 3.60
CA CYS A 28 -15.25 11.15 4.24
C CYS A 28 -16.10 12.18 5.02
N LYS A 29 -17.39 12.34 4.72
CA LYS A 29 -18.31 13.22 5.48
C LYS A 29 -18.52 12.77 6.93
N GLN A 30 -18.21 11.51 7.24
CA GLN A 30 -18.32 10.98 8.60
C GLN A 30 -17.09 11.25 9.48
N ILE A 31 -16.03 11.89 8.95
CA ILE A 31 -14.79 12.18 9.70
C ILE A 31 -15.08 12.87 11.05
N PRO A 32 -15.91 13.94 11.14
CA PRO A 32 -16.18 14.60 12.42
C PRO A 32 -16.80 13.66 13.45
N ASP A 33 -17.77 12.85 13.05
CA ASP A 33 -18.42 11.87 13.94
C ASP A 33 -17.43 10.81 14.43
N ARG A 34 -16.49 10.37 13.54
CA ARG A 34 -15.48 9.37 13.90
C ARG A 34 -14.43 9.93 14.85
N LEU A 35 -14.07 11.20 14.71
CA LEU A 35 -13.21 11.91 15.66
C LEU A 35 -13.93 12.07 17.01
N ALA A 36 -15.17 12.55 17.01
CA ALA A 36 -15.96 12.75 18.22
C ALA A 36 -16.17 11.45 19.02
N CYS A 37 -16.47 10.33 18.34
CA CYS A 37 -16.62 9.01 18.97
C CYS A 37 -15.33 8.50 19.66
N ARG A 38 -14.19 9.12 19.40
CA ARG A 38 -12.87 8.78 19.96
C ARG A 38 -12.33 9.85 20.89
N ASP A 39 -13.16 10.84 21.24
CA ASP A 39 -12.77 12.02 22.05
C ASP A 39 -11.59 12.81 21.45
N ALA A 40 -11.44 12.76 20.12
CA ALA A 40 -10.45 13.50 19.35
C ALA A 40 -10.99 14.90 19.02
N LYS A 41 -10.34 15.94 19.54
CA LYS A 41 -10.84 17.33 19.45
C LYS A 41 -9.95 18.23 18.61
N TYR A 42 -8.67 17.87 18.48
CA TYR A 42 -7.68 18.69 17.80
C TYR A 42 -6.66 17.83 17.04
N PRO A 43 -7.07 17.21 15.92
CA PRO A 43 -6.18 16.36 15.15
C PRO A 43 -5.08 17.14 14.43
N LEU A 44 -3.88 16.54 14.36
CA LEU A 44 -2.89 16.88 13.35
C LEU A 44 -3.25 16.13 12.06
N ILE A 45 -3.54 16.86 11.00
CA ILE A 45 -3.69 16.29 9.65
C ILE A 45 -2.30 16.12 9.05
N VAL A 46 -1.90 14.87 8.78
CA VAL A 46 -0.64 14.55 8.11
C VAL A 46 -0.94 14.22 6.65
N THR A 47 -0.37 14.99 5.74
CA THR A 47 -0.62 14.90 4.30
C THR A 47 0.61 15.28 3.49
N ASP A 48 0.48 15.36 2.17
CA ASP A 48 1.51 15.75 1.23
C ASP A 48 1.07 16.92 0.32
N LYS A 49 2.05 17.56 -0.30
CA LYS A 49 1.81 18.72 -1.18
C LYS A 49 0.97 18.39 -2.42
N GLY A 50 0.98 17.15 -2.88
CA GLY A 50 0.14 16.70 -4.00
C GLY A 50 -1.33 16.70 -3.63
N ILE A 51 -1.67 16.22 -2.43
CA ILE A 51 -3.03 16.25 -1.88
C ILE A 51 -3.52 17.67 -1.65
N VAL A 52 -2.63 18.59 -1.24
CA VAL A 52 -2.94 20.02 -1.14
C VAL A 52 -3.24 20.60 -2.53
N ALA A 53 -2.36 20.35 -3.49
CA ALA A 53 -2.44 20.92 -4.83
C ALA A 53 -3.67 20.45 -5.62
N CYS A 54 -4.10 19.19 -5.44
CA CYS A 54 -5.30 18.65 -6.11
C CYS A 54 -6.62 19.02 -5.42
N GLY A 55 -6.57 19.76 -4.29
CA GLY A 55 -7.74 20.26 -3.59
C GLY A 55 -8.44 19.26 -2.66
N ILE A 56 -7.91 18.06 -2.51
CA ILE A 56 -8.49 17.05 -1.60
C ILE A 56 -8.38 17.52 -0.14
N LEU A 57 -7.24 18.11 0.27
CA LEU A 57 -7.12 18.67 1.61
C LEU A 57 -8.24 19.69 1.89
N LYS A 58 -8.49 20.60 0.96
CA LYS A 58 -9.56 21.60 1.12
C LYS A 58 -10.93 20.95 1.32
N ARG A 59 -11.24 19.91 0.55
CA ARG A 59 -12.50 19.16 0.70
C ARG A 59 -12.65 18.58 2.12
N ILE A 60 -11.59 18.07 2.70
CA ILE A 60 -11.62 17.51 4.06
C ILE A 60 -11.67 18.60 5.13
N THR A 61 -10.92 19.69 4.95
CA THR A 61 -10.95 20.81 5.90
C THR A 61 -12.31 21.52 5.89
N ASP A 62 -12.97 21.66 4.74
CA ASP A 62 -14.34 22.21 4.66
C ASP A 62 -15.32 21.37 5.50
N ILE A 63 -15.21 20.04 5.47
CA ILE A 63 -16.02 19.13 6.31
C ILE A 63 -15.76 19.34 7.81
N LEU A 64 -14.49 19.55 8.19
CA LEU A 64 -14.10 19.79 9.58
C LEU A 64 -14.56 21.18 10.04
N ASP A 65 -14.43 22.20 9.19
CA ASP A 65 -14.84 23.58 9.46
C ASP A 65 -16.37 23.66 9.66
N GLU A 66 -17.15 23.01 8.80
CA GLU A 66 -18.62 22.92 8.93
C GLU A 66 -19.03 22.27 10.27
N ALA A 67 -18.24 21.31 10.75
CA ALA A 67 -18.45 20.65 12.02
C ALA A 67 -17.81 21.36 13.22
N ASN A 68 -17.17 22.53 13.01
CA ASN A 68 -16.42 23.28 14.01
C ASN A 68 -15.32 22.47 14.72
N VAL A 69 -14.68 21.54 14.02
CA VAL A 69 -13.53 20.78 14.50
C VAL A 69 -12.26 21.58 14.23
N LYS A 70 -11.48 21.90 15.26
CA LYS A 70 -10.16 22.51 15.11
C LYS A 70 -9.16 21.48 14.63
N TYR A 71 -8.20 21.89 13.81
CA TYR A 71 -7.12 21.03 13.29
C TYR A 71 -5.84 21.83 13.02
N GLU A 72 -4.71 21.14 12.92
CA GLU A 72 -3.47 21.63 12.33
C GLU A 72 -3.12 20.77 11.11
N VAL A 73 -2.30 21.30 10.19
CA VAL A 73 -1.92 20.61 8.96
C VAL A 73 -0.41 20.55 8.83
N TYR A 74 0.12 19.35 8.71
CA TYR A 74 1.48 19.07 8.26
C TYR A 74 1.42 18.49 6.85
N ASP A 75 1.89 19.21 5.87
CA ASP A 75 1.89 18.85 4.43
C ASP A 75 3.28 18.42 3.91
N GLY A 76 4.19 18.13 4.83
CA GLY A 76 5.59 17.81 4.53
C GLY A 76 5.86 16.33 4.23
N ALA A 77 4.87 15.43 4.24
CA ALA A 77 5.10 14.05 3.86
C ALA A 77 5.56 13.97 2.39
N VAL A 78 6.62 13.17 2.14
CA VAL A 78 7.16 12.96 0.79
C VAL A 78 6.93 11.53 0.34
N PRO A 79 6.95 11.22 -0.97
CA PRO A 79 7.06 9.84 -1.42
C PRO A 79 8.25 9.16 -0.72
N ASN A 80 8.08 7.92 -0.23
CA ASN A 80 9.06 7.26 0.64
C ASN A 80 9.37 8.09 1.90
N PRO A 81 8.42 8.28 2.84
CA PRO A 81 8.55 9.20 3.96
C PRO A 81 9.77 8.87 4.81
N THR A 82 10.42 9.91 5.30
CA THR A 82 11.70 9.82 6.00
C THR A 82 11.54 9.97 7.49
N ASP A 83 12.56 9.54 8.24
CA ASP A 83 12.71 9.81 9.68
C ASP A 83 12.57 11.30 10.00
N LYS A 84 13.09 12.19 9.14
CA LYS A 84 12.98 13.66 9.30
C LYS A 84 11.55 14.16 9.18
N ASN A 85 10.77 13.65 8.22
CA ASN A 85 9.35 14.01 8.09
C ASN A 85 8.56 13.63 9.34
N VAL A 86 8.87 12.48 9.93
CA VAL A 86 8.25 12.05 11.19
C VAL A 86 8.64 12.97 12.35
N GLU A 87 9.92 13.36 12.46
CA GLU A 87 10.41 14.28 13.51
C GLU A 87 9.77 15.67 13.39
N GLU A 88 9.67 16.23 12.17
CA GLU A 88 9.06 17.53 11.90
C GLU A 88 7.57 17.53 12.27
N ALA A 89 6.81 16.51 11.80
CA ALA A 89 5.39 16.39 12.09
C ALA A 89 5.14 16.16 13.60
N PHE A 90 5.98 15.38 14.27
CA PHE A 90 5.91 15.19 15.71
C PHE A 90 6.18 16.47 16.49
N ALA A 91 7.16 17.29 16.07
CA ALA A 91 7.44 18.58 16.67
C ALA A 91 6.21 19.50 16.57
N MET A 92 5.56 19.57 15.39
CA MET A 92 4.33 20.33 15.18
C MET A 92 3.18 19.81 16.07
N TYR A 93 2.97 18.49 16.14
CA TYR A 93 1.96 17.89 17.02
C TYR A 93 2.09 18.36 18.47
N LYS A 94 3.32 18.37 19.01
CA LYS A 94 3.59 18.81 20.37
C LYS A 94 3.46 20.33 20.55
N GLU A 95 4.03 21.12 19.64
CA GLU A 95 4.00 22.58 19.71
C GLU A 95 2.57 23.12 19.67
N LYS A 96 1.73 22.54 18.82
CA LYS A 96 0.33 22.96 18.65
C LYS A 96 -0.59 22.37 19.73
N GLY A 97 -0.15 21.35 20.45
CA GLY A 97 -0.96 20.67 21.46
C GLY A 97 -2.07 19.81 20.86
N CYS A 98 -1.82 19.19 19.70
CA CYS A 98 -2.75 18.25 19.10
C CYS A 98 -2.98 17.04 20.02
N ASP A 99 -4.17 16.44 19.95
CA ASP A 99 -4.59 15.31 20.80
C ASP A 99 -4.82 14.01 20.02
N SER A 100 -4.81 14.10 18.69
CA SER A 100 -5.19 13.01 17.79
C SER A 100 -4.51 13.15 16.44
N LEU A 101 -4.60 12.10 15.61
CA LEU A 101 -4.04 12.06 14.26
C LEU A 101 -5.15 11.84 13.24
N LEU A 102 -5.07 12.57 12.14
CA LEU A 102 -5.81 12.33 10.92
C LEU A 102 -4.81 12.27 9.77
N THR A 103 -4.67 11.13 9.11
CA THR A 103 -3.82 11.05 7.92
C THR A 103 -4.67 11.13 6.67
N LEU A 104 -4.23 11.92 5.69
CA LEU A 104 -4.93 12.14 4.44
C LEU A 104 -3.97 11.95 3.27
N GLY A 105 -4.18 10.93 2.47
CA GLY A 105 -3.32 10.66 1.32
C GLY A 105 -3.18 9.18 1.02
N GLY A 106 -2.09 8.82 0.36
CA GLY A 106 -1.68 7.43 0.15
C GLY A 106 -0.77 6.90 1.26
N GLY A 107 -0.09 5.80 0.98
CA GLY A 107 0.79 5.12 1.95
C GLY A 107 1.79 6.03 2.64
N SER A 108 2.40 6.96 1.91
CA SER A 108 3.42 7.86 2.47
C SER A 108 2.88 8.77 3.58
N SER A 109 1.69 9.34 3.37
CA SER A 109 1.03 10.18 4.39
C SER A 109 0.61 9.34 5.60
N HIS A 110 0.11 8.12 5.37
CA HIS A 110 -0.26 7.21 6.45
C HIS A 110 0.96 6.75 7.25
N ASP A 111 2.02 6.37 6.59
CA ASP A 111 3.23 5.88 7.25
C ASP A 111 3.93 7.01 8.05
N CYS A 112 3.96 8.24 7.50
CA CYS A 112 4.44 9.41 8.24
C CYS A 112 3.60 9.63 9.52
N GLY A 113 2.26 9.61 9.41
CA GLY A 113 1.36 9.76 10.56
C GLY A 113 1.49 8.63 11.58
N LYS A 114 1.66 7.38 11.14
CA LYS A 114 1.97 6.25 12.04
C LYS A 114 3.29 6.47 12.77
N GLY A 115 4.33 6.96 12.06
CA GLY A 115 5.60 7.35 12.67
C GLY A 115 5.42 8.37 13.79
N VAL A 116 4.60 9.41 13.56
CA VAL A 116 4.23 10.38 14.59
C VAL A 116 3.53 9.69 15.77
N GLY A 117 2.58 8.80 15.48
CA GLY A 117 1.84 8.05 16.50
C GLY A 117 2.76 7.24 17.43
N PHE A 118 3.81 6.60 16.90
CA PHE A 118 4.82 5.91 17.70
C PHE A 118 5.51 6.86 18.67
N LEU A 119 5.96 8.02 18.17
CA LEU A 119 6.69 9.01 19.01
C LEU A 119 5.77 9.68 20.04
N VAL A 120 4.50 9.92 19.71
CA VAL A 120 3.51 10.48 20.66
C VAL A 120 3.25 9.49 21.79
N ALA A 121 3.05 8.21 21.47
CA ALA A 121 2.65 7.19 22.43
C ALA A 121 3.82 6.70 23.31
N ASN A 122 5.04 6.64 22.75
CA ASN A 122 6.14 5.91 23.37
C ASN A 122 7.42 6.75 23.52
N GLY A 123 7.55 7.90 22.84
CA GLY A 123 8.76 8.74 22.86
C GLY A 123 9.89 8.15 21.99
N GLY A 124 11.13 8.45 22.35
CA GLY A 124 12.32 7.94 21.67
C GLY A 124 12.49 8.48 20.23
N LYS A 125 13.07 7.65 19.36
CA LYS A 125 13.25 7.90 17.94
C LYS A 125 12.49 6.86 17.13
N ILE A 126 12.08 7.21 15.93
CA ILE A 126 11.36 6.25 15.03
C ILE A 126 12.16 4.97 14.77
N HIS A 127 13.48 5.05 14.78
CA HIS A 127 14.41 3.93 14.63
C HIS A 127 14.28 2.86 15.74
N ASP A 128 13.83 3.25 16.93
CA ASP A 128 13.67 2.35 18.08
C ASP A 128 12.55 1.32 17.85
N TYR A 129 11.67 1.61 16.88
CA TYR A 129 10.50 0.78 16.55
C TYR A 129 10.70 -0.14 15.33
N GLU A 130 11.89 -0.11 14.68
CA GLU A 130 12.20 -1.01 13.57
C GLU A 130 12.05 -2.48 13.99
N GLY A 131 11.27 -3.26 13.24
CA GLY A 131 10.98 -4.66 13.50
C GLY A 131 9.54 -4.92 13.92
N VAL A 132 9.31 -5.94 14.74
CA VAL A 132 7.95 -6.43 15.06
C VAL A 132 7.61 -6.15 16.53
N ASP A 133 6.43 -5.53 16.78
CA ASP A 133 5.82 -5.27 18.09
C ASP A 133 6.79 -4.63 19.12
N LYS A 134 7.49 -3.57 18.71
CA LYS A 134 8.46 -2.85 19.54
C LYS A 134 7.85 -1.75 20.41
N SER A 135 6.62 -1.28 20.11
CA SER A 135 5.95 -0.29 20.93
C SER A 135 5.29 -0.92 22.16
N SER A 136 5.02 -0.10 23.19
CA SER A 136 4.43 -0.56 24.45
C SER A 136 3.07 0.05 24.73
N ASN A 137 2.87 1.32 24.31
CA ASN A 137 1.67 2.08 24.63
C ASN A 137 0.74 2.18 23.40
N PRO A 138 -0.59 2.28 23.61
CA PRO A 138 -1.55 2.51 22.54
C PRO A 138 -1.34 3.89 21.91
N PHE A 139 -1.65 3.98 20.61
CA PHE A 139 -1.64 5.24 19.88
C PHE A 139 -2.70 6.23 20.40
N PRO A 140 -2.51 7.54 20.17
CA PRO A 140 -3.58 8.52 20.29
C PRO A 140 -4.73 8.15 19.34
N PRO A 141 -5.95 8.75 19.52
CA PRO A 141 -7.00 8.58 18.54
C PRO A 141 -6.49 8.82 17.13
N TYR A 142 -6.75 7.88 16.22
CA TYR A 142 -6.19 7.91 14.86
C TYR A 142 -7.25 7.53 13.84
N VAL A 143 -7.47 8.44 12.86
CA VAL A 143 -8.34 8.27 11.69
C VAL A 143 -7.47 8.35 10.43
N ALA A 144 -7.56 7.38 9.55
CA ALA A 144 -6.85 7.36 8.28
C ALA A 144 -7.83 7.50 7.12
N VAL A 145 -7.60 8.50 6.24
CA VAL A 145 -8.41 8.80 5.05
C VAL A 145 -7.56 8.52 3.82
N ASN A 146 -7.88 7.46 3.11
CA ASN A 146 -7.11 7.00 1.97
C ASN A 146 -7.54 7.69 0.67
N THR A 147 -6.57 7.94 -0.22
CA THR A 147 -6.79 8.56 -1.52
C THR A 147 -6.18 7.77 -2.68
N THR A 148 -5.61 6.59 -2.40
CA THR A 148 -4.97 5.72 -3.42
C THR A 148 -5.51 4.31 -3.36
N ALA A 149 -5.53 3.62 -4.50
CA ALA A 149 -6.00 2.24 -4.58
C ALA A 149 -4.82 1.26 -4.72
N GLY A 150 -4.01 1.12 -3.66
CA GLY A 150 -2.81 0.29 -3.73
C GLY A 150 -2.29 -0.21 -2.39
N THR A 151 -1.75 0.68 -1.56
CA THR A 151 -0.93 0.34 -0.40
C THR A 151 -1.70 -0.27 0.77
N ALA A 152 -2.98 0.06 0.90
CA ALA A 152 -3.81 -0.29 2.06
C ALA A 152 -3.19 0.14 3.42
N SER A 153 -2.31 1.15 3.44
CA SER A 153 -1.66 1.58 4.68
C SER A 153 -2.68 2.10 5.70
N GLU A 154 -3.81 2.68 5.25
CA GLU A 154 -4.90 3.15 6.12
C GLU A 154 -5.49 2.06 7.01
N MET A 155 -5.25 0.78 6.68
CA MET A 155 -5.85 -0.34 7.42
C MET A 155 -4.83 -1.31 8.03
N THR A 156 -3.55 -1.12 7.78
CA THR A 156 -2.52 -2.09 8.16
C THR A 156 -1.77 -1.71 9.43
N ARG A 157 -1.12 -2.71 10.03
CA ARG A 157 -0.14 -2.59 11.11
C ARG A 157 1.30 -2.35 10.63
N PHE A 158 1.47 -2.07 9.34
CA PHE A 158 2.76 -1.78 8.72
C PHE A 158 2.98 -0.27 8.66
N CYS A 159 4.21 0.17 8.91
CA CYS A 159 4.70 1.53 8.76
C CYS A 159 6.11 1.45 8.19
N VAL A 160 6.34 2.04 7.02
CA VAL A 160 7.62 1.97 6.32
C VAL A 160 8.22 3.38 6.23
N ILE A 161 9.30 3.60 6.94
CA ILE A 161 10.00 4.89 7.03
C ILE A 161 11.42 4.74 6.50
N THR A 162 11.85 5.68 5.67
CA THR A 162 13.22 5.72 5.17
C THR A 162 14.15 6.31 6.23
N ASP A 163 15.12 5.53 6.69
CA ASP A 163 16.25 6.00 7.46
C ASP A 163 17.22 6.74 6.55
N THR A 164 17.30 8.05 6.71
CA THR A 164 18.13 8.91 5.85
C THR A 164 19.62 8.70 6.08
N SER A 165 20.03 8.19 7.24
CA SER A 165 21.43 7.93 7.58
C SER A 165 21.96 6.65 6.95
N ARG A 166 21.16 5.58 6.96
CA ARG A 166 21.52 4.27 6.40
C ARG A 166 21.08 4.08 4.95
N LYS A 167 20.19 4.96 4.44
CA LYS A 167 19.52 4.84 3.12
C LYS A 167 18.78 3.51 2.94
N VAL A 168 18.05 3.11 3.96
CA VAL A 168 17.25 1.88 3.98
C VAL A 168 15.81 2.18 4.39
N LYS A 169 14.87 1.38 3.91
CA LYS A 169 13.49 1.41 4.39
C LYS A 169 13.39 0.57 5.67
N MET A 170 13.10 1.23 6.79
CA MET A 170 12.79 0.56 8.05
C MET A 170 11.36 0.02 7.98
N ALA A 171 11.20 -1.28 8.09
CA ALA A 171 9.90 -1.91 8.22
C ALA A 171 9.53 -1.99 9.71
N ILE A 172 8.50 -1.25 10.09
CA ILE A 172 7.92 -1.26 11.44
C ILE A 172 6.58 -1.99 11.33
N VAL A 173 6.43 -3.07 12.08
CA VAL A 173 5.23 -3.91 12.07
C VAL A 173 4.69 -4.00 13.48
N ASP A 174 3.66 -3.23 13.81
CA ASP A 174 3.12 -3.20 15.16
C ASP A 174 1.58 -2.99 15.10
N TRP A 175 0.84 -3.91 15.74
CA TRP A 175 -0.62 -3.85 15.70
C TRP A 175 -1.21 -2.56 16.28
N ARG A 176 -0.45 -1.86 17.15
CA ARG A 176 -0.88 -0.61 17.80
C ARG A 176 -0.94 0.56 16.82
N CYS A 177 -0.19 0.50 15.71
CA CYS A 177 -0.25 1.54 14.69
C CYS A 177 -1.40 1.35 13.67
N THR A 178 -2.19 0.28 13.81
CA THR A 178 -3.41 0.12 13.03
C THR A 178 -4.37 1.26 13.36
N PRO A 179 -4.86 2.03 12.37
CA PRO A 179 -5.80 3.11 12.62
C PRO A 179 -7.07 2.63 13.33
N GLY A 180 -7.59 3.45 14.22
CA GLY A 180 -8.85 3.16 14.88
C GLY A 180 -10.05 3.28 13.95
N VAL A 181 -9.93 4.08 12.88
CA VAL A 181 -10.88 4.20 11.77
C VAL A 181 -10.12 4.32 10.47
N ALA A 182 -10.47 3.50 9.49
CA ALA A 182 -10.06 3.64 8.09
C ALA A 182 -11.23 4.19 7.27
N ILE A 183 -10.96 5.14 6.38
CA ILE A 183 -11.95 5.72 5.48
C ILE A 183 -11.44 5.61 4.05
N ASP A 184 -12.18 4.85 3.24
CA ASP A 184 -11.93 4.58 1.84
C ASP A 184 -13.07 5.16 0.99
N ASP A 185 -12.92 6.45 0.64
CA ASP A 185 -13.89 7.17 -0.19
C ASP A 185 -13.42 7.16 -1.65
N PRO A 186 -14.05 6.39 -2.56
CA PRO A 186 -13.64 6.33 -3.95
C PRO A 186 -13.72 7.68 -4.67
N ASP A 187 -14.52 8.64 -4.17
CA ASP A 187 -14.56 9.99 -4.72
C ASP A 187 -13.25 10.76 -4.50
N LEU A 188 -12.44 10.38 -3.51
CA LEU A 188 -11.10 10.96 -3.28
C LEU A 188 -10.04 10.35 -4.22
N MET A 189 -10.35 9.23 -4.87
CA MET A 189 -9.45 8.53 -5.79
C MET A 189 -9.71 8.89 -7.26
N MET A 190 -10.80 9.62 -7.57
CA MET A 190 -11.19 9.96 -8.95
C MET A 190 -10.12 10.77 -9.71
N GLY A 191 -9.37 11.62 -9.01
CA GLY A 191 -8.34 12.47 -9.61
C GLY A 191 -6.98 11.79 -9.83
N MET A 192 -6.83 10.51 -9.50
CA MET A 192 -5.54 9.81 -9.66
C MET A 192 -5.13 9.73 -11.14
N PRO A 193 -3.90 10.18 -11.51
CA PRO A 193 -3.36 9.98 -12.86
C PRO A 193 -3.31 8.50 -13.26
N ALA A 194 -3.44 8.23 -14.57
CA ALA A 194 -3.43 6.85 -15.10
C ALA A 194 -2.18 6.06 -14.67
N GLY A 195 -0.99 6.67 -14.74
CA GLY A 195 0.26 6.04 -14.32
C GLY A 195 0.29 5.69 -12.83
N LEU A 196 -0.23 6.56 -11.95
CA LEU A 196 -0.34 6.27 -10.53
C LEU A 196 -1.39 5.18 -10.28
N THR A 197 -2.51 5.21 -11.00
CA THR A 197 -3.56 4.17 -10.93
C THR A 197 -3.00 2.80 -11.31
N ALA A 198 -2.21 2.73 -12.40
CA ALA A 198 -1.57 1.49 -12.84
C ALA A 198 -0.56 0.97 -11.81
N ALA A 199 0.36 1.83 -11.34
CA ALA A 199 1.38 1.45 -10.38
C ALA A 199 0.78 0.97 -9.05
N THR A 200 -0.19 1.71 -8.49
CA THR A 200 -0.84 1.34 -7.23
C THR A 200 -1.74 0.10 -7.37
N GLY A 201 -2.43 -0.06 -8.51
CA GLY A 201 -3.23 -1.24 -8.76
C GLY A 201 -2.39 -2.52 -8.94
N MET A 202 -1.23 -2.42 -9.58
CA MET A 202 -0.27 -3.53 -9.65
C MET A 202 0.38 -3.82 -8.29
N ASP A 203 0.55 -2.81 -7.45
CA ASP A 203 0.97 -2.98 -6.06
C ASP A 203 -0.07 -3.77 -5.25
N ALA A 204 -1.35 -3.41 -5.37
CA ALA A 204 -2.44 -4.17 -4.78
C ALA A 204 -2.48 -5.63 -5.27
N LEU A 205 -2.22 -5.87 -6.57
CA LEU A 205 -2.10 -7.23 -7.10
C LEU A 205 -0.92 -7.97 -6.45
N THR A 206 0.21 -7.30 -6.29
CA THR A 206 1.40 -7.89 -5.65
C THR A 206 1.09 -8.27 -4.20
N HIS A 207 0.44 -7.40 -3.45
CA HIS A 207 -0.03 -7.68 -2.09
C HIS A 207 -0.90 -8.94 -2.03
N ALA A 208 -1.92 -9.02 -2.89
CA ALA A 208 -2.84 -10.14 -2.92
C ALA A 208 -2.16 -11.46 -3.33
N VAL A 209 -1.31 -11.43 -4.36
CA VAL A 209 -0.58 -12.61 -4.84
C VAL A 209 0.42 -13.10 -3.80
N GLU A 210 1.26 -12.23 -3.23
CA GLU A 210 2.23 -12.63 -2.22
C GLU A 210 1.55 -13.17 -0.97
N ALA A 211 0.48 -12.51 -0.49
CA ALA A 211 -0.30 -13.00 0.64
C ALA A 211 -0.92 -14.38 0.36
N TYR A 212 -1.45 -14.58 -0.85
CA TYR A 212 -2.08 -15.84 -1.24
C TYR A 212 -1.08 -17.00 -1.29
N VAL A 213 0.15 -16.76 -1.79
CA VAL A 213 1.18 -17.83 -1.85
C VAL A 213 2.07 -17.87 -0.60
N SER A 214 1.82 -17.04 0.40
CA SER A 214 2.56 -17.02 1.66
C SER A 214 2.42 -18.32 2.43
N ILE A 215 3.48 -18.73 3.12
CA ILE A 215 3.44 -19.85 4.07
C ILE A 215 2.63 -19.53 5.34
N ALA A 216 2.35 -18.25 5.59
CA ALA A 216 1.49 -17.77 6.66
C ALA A 216 0.01 -17.57 6.22
N ALA A 217 -0.34 -17.95 4.99
CA ALA A 217 -1.70 -17.84 4.47
C ALA A 217 -2.69 -18.67 5.30
N THR A 218 -3.88 -18.12 5.52
CA THR A 218 -4.98 -18.76 6.25
C THR A 218 -6.25 -18.74 5.38
N PRO A 219 -7.30 -19.51 5.72
CA PRO A 219 -8.57 -19.42 4.97
C PRO A 219 -9.16 -18.01 4.94
N MET A 220 -8.95 -17.20 5.98
CA MET A 220 -9.41 -15.80 6.01
C MET A 220 -8.62 -14.93 5.03
N THR A 221 -7.29 -15.04 5.04
CA THR A 221 -6.44 -14.28 4.12
C THR A 221 -6.62 -14.72 2.68
N ASP A 222 -6.88 -16.03 2.43
CA ASP A 222 -7.16 -16.55 1.10
C ASP A 222 -8.44 -15.97 0.51
N ALA A 223 -9.52 -15.92 1.28
CA ALA A 223 -10.78 -15.35 0.83
C ALA A 223 -10.62 -13.87 0.42
N CYS A 224 -9.85 -13.10 1.21
CA CYS A 224 -9.55 -11.71 0.90
C CYS A 224 -8.67 -11.57 -0.36
N ALA A 225 -7.59 -12.35 -0.45
CA ALA A 225 -6.65 -12.31 -1.58
C ALA A 225 -7.31 -12.74 -2.90
N GLU A 226 -8.08 -13.82 -2.90
CA GLU A 226 -8.80 -14.27 -4.09
C GLU A 226 -9.76 -13.20 -4.61
N LYS A 227 -10.53 -12.59 -3.71
CA LYS A 227 -11.46 -11.54 -4.10
C LYS A 227 -10.77 -10.27 -4.57
N ALA A 228 -9.63 -9.92 -3.97
CA ALA A 228 -8.81 -8.81 -4.43
C ALA A 228 -8.30 -9.04 -5.87
N ILE A 229 -7.73 -10.21 -6.16
CA ILE A 229 -7.22 -10.55 -7.50
C ILE A 229 -8.35 -10.48 -8.55
N GLU A 230 -9.52 -11.06 -8.25
CA GLU A 230 -10.69 -11.02 -9.14
C GLU A 230 -11.12 -9.56 -9.44
N TYR A 231 -11.16 -8.70 -8.42
CA TYR A 231 -11.55 -7.29 -8.60
C TYR A 231 -10.49 -6.49 -9.36
N ILE A 232 -9.21 -6.74 -9.13
CA ILE A 232 -8.12 -6.09 -9.87
C ILE A 232 -8.21 -6.45 -11.36
N ASP A 233 -8.39 -7.72 -11.70
CA ASP A 233 -8.56 -8.14 -13.10
C ASP A 233 -9.74 -7.43 -13.76
N ARG A 234 -10.87 -7.36 -13.07
CA ARG A 234 -12.10 -6.75 -13.59
C ARG A 234 -12.01 -5.23 -13.75
N PHE A 235 -11.34 -4.53 -12.82
CA PHE A 235 -11.48 -3.08 -12.70
C PHE A 235 -10.22 -2.28 -13.03
N LEU A 236 -9.00 -2.84 -12.87
CA LEU A 236 -7.77 -2.05 -13.03
C LEU A 236 -7.62 -1.47 -14.43
N ARG A 237 -7.82 -2.27 -15.48
CA ARG A 237 -7.73 -1.80 -16.86
C ARG A 237 -8.71 -0.66 -17.13
N ARG A 238 -9.94 -0.77 -16.63
CA ARG A 238 -10.98 0.26 -16.76
C ARG A 238 -10.61 1.54 -16.02
N ALA A 239 -10.12 1.42 -14.77
CA ALA A 239 -9.72 2.57 -13.95
C ALA A 239 -8.52 3.32 -14.56
N VAL A 240 -7.58 2.61 -15.21
CA VAL A 240 -6.45 3.20 -15.93
C VAL A 240 -6.90 3.89 -17.22
N ALA A 241 -7.73 3.22 -18.01
CA ALA A 241 -8.23 3.74 -19.29
C ALA A 241 -9.15 4.96 -19.10
N ASN A 242 -9.95 4.98 -18.05
CA ASN A 242 -10.87 6.08 -17.73
C ASN A 242 -10.91 6.34 -16.22
N GLY A 243 -10.13 7.31 -15.77
CA GLY A 243 -10.09 7.72 -14.37
C GLY A 243 -11.44 8.21 -13.80
N ASN A 244 -12.42 8.52 -14.64
CA ASN A 244 -13.77 8.94 -14.25
C ASN A 244 -14.79 7.78 -14.18
N ASP A 245 -14.38 6.55 -14.45
CA ASP A 245 -15.22 5.37 -14.27
C ASP A 245 -15.40 5.08 -12.77
N LYS A 246 -16.52 5.54 -12.22
CA LYS A 246 -16.83 5.43 -10.79
C LYS A 246 -16.90 3.99 -10.31
N GLU A 247 -17.49 3.08 -11.11
CA GLU A 247 -17.57 1.67 -10.76
C GLU A 247 -16.17 1.04 -10.69
N ALA A 248 -15.30 1.38 -11.65
CA ALA A 248 -13.93 0.88 -11.65
C ALA A 248 -13.12 1.45 -10.48
N ARG A 249 -13.27 2.74 -10.13
CA ARG A 249 -12.63 3.35 -8.96
C ARG A 249 -13.08 2.70 -7.65
N GLU A 250 -14.39 2.51 -7.48
CA GLU A 250 -14.94 1.83 -6.30
C GLU A 250 -14.49 0.36 -6.25
N GLY A 251 -14.50 -0.34 -7.40
CA GLY A 251 -13.96 -1.70 -7.49
C GLY A 251 -12.51 -1.80 -7.08
N MET A 252 -11.65 -0.86 -7.51
CA MET A 252 -10.25 -0.82 -7.10
C MET A 252 -10.06 -0.40 -5.64
N CYS A 253 -10.94 0.46 -5.11
CA CYS A 253 -10.99 0.81 -3.69
C CYS A 253 -11.21 -0.44 -2.81
N TYR A 254 -12.21 -1.26 -3.14
CA TYR A 254 -12.43 -2.55 -2.46
C TYR A 254 -11.27 -3.53 -2.69
N ALA A 255 -10.73 -3.61 -3.91
CA ALA A 255 -9.67 -4.54 -4.24
C ALA A 255 -8.41 -4.31 -3.39
N GLN A 256 -7.97 -3.05 -3.26
CA GLN A 256 -6.80 -2.70 -2.46
C GLN A 256 -7.03 -2.99 -0.97
N TYR A 257 -8.23 -2.69 -0.45
CA TYR A 257 -8.56 -2.95 0.95
C TYR A 257 -8.55 -4.46 1.26
N LEU A 258 -9.14 -5.28 0.38
CA LEU A 258 -9.11 -6.74 0.49
C LEU A 258 -7.68 -7.30 0.39
N ALA A 259 -6.84 -6.77 -0.52
CA ALA A 259 -5.43 -7.10 -0.59
C ALA A 259 -4.70 -6.73 0.71
N GLY A 260 -5.06 -5.58 1.29
CA GLY A 260 -4.60 -5.13 2.60
C GLY A 260 -4.95 -6.12 3.72
N MET A 261 -6.21 -6.55 3.79
CA MET A 261 -6.64 -7.57 4.76
C MET A 261 -5.85 -8.88 4.62
N ALA A 262 -5.52 -9.26 3.39
CA ALA A 262 -4.74 -10.46 3.13
C ALA A 262 -3.30 -10.32 3.62
N PHE A 263 -2.54 -9.34 3.10
CA PHE A 263 -1.11 -9.26 3.42
C PHE A 263 -0.82 -8.78 4.85
N ASN A 264 -1.69 -7.96 5.42
CA ASN A 264 -1.56 -7.53 6.81
C ASN A 264 -1.51 -8.73 7.78
N ASN A 265 -2.10 -9.86 7.39
CA ASN A 265 -2.24 -11.06 8.19
C ASN A 265 -1.46 -12.28 7.67
N ALA A 266 -1.11 -12.32 6.38
CA ALA A 266 -0.27 -13.37 5.78
C ALA A 266 1.16 -12.92 5.50
N SER A 267 1.49 -11.64 5.76
CA SER A 267 2.76 -11.02 5.39
C SER A 267 2.98 -10.93 3.87
N LEU A 268 4.14 -10.45 3.49
CA LEU A 268 4.59 -10.24 2.12
C LEU A 268 5.72 -11.23 1.78
N GLY A 269 6.25 -11.14 0.56
CA GLY A 269 7.28 -12.03 0.08
C GLY A 269 8.49 -11.31 -0.52
N HIS A 270 9.18 -11.99 -1.43
CA HIS A 270 10.41 -11.50 -2.02
C HIS A 270 10.21 -10.35 -3.02
N VAL A 271 9.01 -10.18 -3.61
CA VAL A 271 8.74 -9.01 -4.46
C VAL A 271 8.93 -7.74 -3.65
N HIS A 272 8.23 -7.62 -2.52
CA HIS A 272 8.34 -6.46 -1.64
C HIS A 272 9.73 -6.33 -1.00
N ALA A 273 10.33 -7.44 -0.56
CA ALA A 273 11.67 -7.42 0.01
C ALA A 273 12.71 -6.81 -0.95
N MET A 274 12.60 -7.12 -2.24
CA MET A 274 13.48 -6.58 -3.29
C MET A 274 13.10 -5.13 -3.65
N ALA A 275 11.79 -4.83 -3.80
CA ALA A 275 11.31 -3.49 -4.12
C ALA A 275 11.69 -2.47 -3.04
N HIS A 276 11.71 -2.86 -1.77
CA HIS A 276 12.15 -2.00 -0.66
C HIS A 276 13.62 -1.57 -0.81
N GLN A 277 14.50 -2.44 -1.33
CA GLN A 277 15.91 -2.08 -1.55
C GLN A 277 16.04 -1.07 -2.68
N LEU A 278 15.27 -1.24 -3.76
CA LEU A 278 15.23 -0.30 -4.88
C LEU A 278 14.68 1.07 -4.45
N GLY A 279 13.59 1.08 -3.69
CA GLY A 279 13.01 2.31 -3.15
C GLY A 279 13.90 3.00 -2.11
N GLY A 280 14.57 2.25 -1.23
CA GLY A 280 15.42 2.82 -0.19
C GLY A 280 16.73 3.40 -0.71
N PHE A 281 17.35 2.73 -1.70
CA PHE A 281 18.64 3.13 -2.21
C PHE A 281 18.59 4.11 -3.38
N TYR A 282 17.60 3.91 -4.29
CA TYR A 282 17.47 4.68 -5.53
C TYR A 282 16.26 5.63 -5.56
N ASP A 283 15.46 5.65 -4.49
CA ASP A 283 14.21 6.43 -4.38
C ASP A 283 13.20 6.15 -5.51
N LEU A 284 13.15 4.90 -5.98
CA LEU A 284 12.23 4.51 -7.05
C LEU A 284 10.80 4.34 -6.53
N PRO A 285 9.77 4.65 -7.37
CA PRO A 285 8.38 4.48 -6.98
C PRO A 285 8.04 3.02 -6.65
N HIS A 286 7.51 2.80 -5.46
CA HIS A 286 7.30 1.46 -4.88
C HIS A 286 6.43 0.54 -5.73
N GLY A 287 5.22 0.97 -6.09
CA GLY A 287 4.30 0.15 -6.89
C GLY A 287 4.83 -0.21 -8.27
N PHE A 288 5.69 0.64 -8.83
CA PHE A 288 6.37 0.37 -10.08
C PHE A 288 7.43 -0.73 -9.93
N CYS A 289 8.25 -0.67 -8.87
CA CYS A 289 9.22 -1.73 -8.57
C CYS A 289 8.52 -3.08 -8.38
N ASN A 290 7.41 -3.09 -7.63
CA ASN A 290 6.63 -4.29 -7.42
C ASN A 290 6.05 -4.86 -8.73
N ALA A 291 5.49 -4.01 -9.59
CA ALA A 291 4.92 -4.44 -10.86
C ALA A 291 5.92 -5.13 -11.80
N ILE A 292 7.17 -4.64 -11.81
CA ILE A 292 8.25 -5.24 -12.62
C ILE A 292 8.73 -6.57 -12.03
N LEU A 293 8.91 -6.63 -10.71
CA LEU A 293 9.47 -7.79 -10.03
C LEU A 293 8.47 -8.95 -9.93
N LEU A 294 7.17 -8.64 -9.82
CA LEU A 294 6.11 -9.62 -9.54
C LEU A 294 6.15 -10.84 -10.46
N PRO A 295 6.13 -10.73 -11.82
CA PRO A 295 6.10 -11.91 -12.67
C PRO A 295 7.33 -12.80 -12.52
N HIS A 296 8.49 -12.23 -12.26
CA HIS A 296 9.76 -12.98 -12.12
C HIS A 296 9.81 -13.75 -10.81
N VAL A 297 9.42 -13.12 -9.72
CA VAL A 297 9.34 -13.79 -8.41
C VAL A 297 8.23 -14.83 -8.40
N CYS A 298 7.09 -14.58 -9.07
CA CYS A 298 6.05 -15.59 -9.25
C CYS A 298 6.58 -16.82 -9.98
N GLU A 299 7.32 -16.63 -11.09
CA GLU A 299 7.91 -17.72 -11.86
C GLU A 299 8.87 -18.56 -10.99
N TYR A 300 9.73 -17.91 -10.21
CA TYR A 300 10.61 -18.59 -9.25
C TYR A 300 9.81 -19.39 -8.20
N ASN A 301 8.71 -18.84 -7.68
CA ASN A 301 7.91 -19.43 -6.62
C ASN A 301 6.95 -20.54 -7.10
N LEU A 302 6.77 -20.75 -8.40
CA LEU A 302 5.85 -21.75 -8.95
C LEU A 302 6.04 -23.14 -8.32
N ILE A 303 7.28 -23.55 -8.14
CA ILE A 303 7.61 -24.90 -7.62
C ILE A 303 7.07 -25.12 -6.18
N GLY A 304 6.93 -24.05 -5.40
CA GLY A 304 6.44 -24.11 -4.01
C GLY A 304 4.92 -24.02 -3.86
N ALA A 305 4.20 -23.49 -4.89
CA ALA A 305 2.77 -23.13 -4.75
C ALA A 305 1.96 -23.34 -6.05
N ARG A 306 2.26 -24.38 -6.84
CA ARG A 306 1.69 -24.61 -8.18
C ARG A 306 0.17 -24.54 -8.23
N ARG A 307 -0.52 -25.21 -7.31
CA ARG A 307 -1.99 -25.21 -7.28
C ARG A 307 -2.56 -23.82 -6.99
N ARG A 308 -1.88 -23.07 -6.10
CA ARG A 308 -2.30 -21.71 -5.76
C ARG A 308 -2.08 -20.77 -6.96
N PHE A 309 -0.98 -20.89 -7.69
CA PHE A 309 -0.78 -20.16 -8.95
C PHE A 309 -1.80 -20.55 -10.02
N GLY A 310 -2.16 -21.83 -10.17
CA GLY A 310 -3.25 -22.23 -11.06
C GLY A 310 -4.60 -21.60 -10.67
N ARG A 311 -4.86 -21.37 -9.38
CA ARG A 311 -6.03 -20.63 -8.93
C ARG A 311 -5.91 -19.13 -9.28
N ILE A 312 -4.74 -18.51 -9.10
CA ILE A 312 -4.48 -17.12 -9.50
C ILE A 312 -4.74 -16.93 -11.00
N ALA A 313 -4.32 -17.88 -11.86
CA ALA A 313 -4.59 -17.82 -13.30
C ALA A 313 -6.08 -17.69 -13.58
N ARG A 314 -6.92 -18.51 -12.94
CA ARG A 314 -8.38 -18.45 -13.09
C ARG A 314 -8.97 -17.14 -12.62
N LEU A 315 -8.47 -16.61 -11.50
CA LEU A 315 -8.93 -15.32 -10.94
C LEU A 315 -8.55 -14.14 -11.85
N LEU A 316 -7.47 -14.28 -12.64
CA LEU A 316 -7.05 -13.35 -13.67
C LEU A 316 -7.70 -13.65 -15.06
N GLY A 317 -8.78 -14.41 -15.08
CA GLY A 317 -9.59 -14.67 -16.27
C GLY A 317 -9.07 -15.75 -17.24
N GLU A 318 -8.01 -16.48 -16.88
CA GLU A 318 -7.45 -17.53 -17.74
C GLU A 318 -8.27 -18.83 -17.65
N ASN A 319 -8.58 -19.42 -18.80
CA ASN A 319 -9.17 -20.77 -18.84
C ASN A 319 -8.08 -21.81 -18.64
N THR A 320 -8.14 -22.52 -17.52
CA THR A 320 -7.18 -23.58 -17.17
C THR A 320 -7.73 -24.99 -17.34
N ASP A 321 -8.90 -25.15 -17.95
CA ASP A 321 -9.51 -26.45 -18.16
C ASP A 321 -8.67 -27.30 -19.12
N GLY A 322 -8.40 -28.54 -18.74
CA GLY A 322 -7.54 -29.45 -19.49
C GLY A 322 -6.03 -29.23 -19.34
N MET A 323 -5.61 -28.17 -18.65
CA MET A 323 -4.20 -27.92 -18.37
C MET A 323 -3.68 -28.83 -17.24
N THR A 324 -2.41 -29.22 -17.34
CA THR A 324 -1.68 -29.80 -16.21
C THR A 324 -1.51 -28.73 -15.11
N VAL A 325 -1.18 -29.17 -13.89
CA VAL A 325 -0.92 -28.25 -12.75
C VAL A 325 0.20 -27.27 -13.07
N ASN A 326 1.23 -27.70 -13.82
CA ASN A 326 2.34 -26.84 -14.20
C ASN A 326 1.94 -25.79 -15.25
N GLU A 327 1.17 -26.20 -16.26
CA GLU A 327 0.66 -25.27 -17.29
C GLU A 327 -0.28 -24.24 -16.68
N ALA A 328 -1.21 -24.67 -15.82
CA ALA A 328 -2.10 -23.75 -15.11
C ALA A 328 -1.33 -22.78 -14.20
N ALA A 329 -0.26 -23.24 -13.54
CA ALA A 329 0.58 -22.37 -12.74
C ALA A 329 1.34 -21.33 -13.58
N MET A 330 1.88 -21.74 -14.74
CA MET A 330 2.57 -20.83 -15.66
C MET A 330 1.60 -19.82 -16.29
N ALA A 331 0.35 -20.19 -16.52
CA ALA A 331 -0.68 -19.29 -17.02
C ALA A 331 -0.89 -18.08 -16.10
N ALA A 332 -0.71 -18.21 -14.77
CA ALA A 332 -0.76 -17.08 -13.85
C ALA A 332 0.34 -16.04 -14.13
N VAL A 333 1.57 -16.50 -14.36
CA VAL A 333 2.69 -15.61 -14.69
C VAL A 333 2.42 -14.87 -16.00
N THR A 334 1.89 -15.59 -16.99
CA THR A 334 1.50 -14.99 -18.30
C THR A 334 0.39 -13.96 -18.13
N ALA A 335 -0.63 -14.24 -17.31
CA ALA A 335 -1.72 -13.31 -17.04
C ALA A 335 -1.24 -12.04 -16.31
N ILE A 336 -0.33 -12.18 -15.34
CA ILE A 336 0.29 -11.04 -14.65
C ILE A 336 1.08 -10.17 -15.63
N LYS A 337 1.91 -10.77 -16.48
CA LYS A 337 2.66 -10.05 -17.53
C LYS A 337 1.73 -9.31 -18.49
N LYS A 338 0.64 -9.96 -18.89
CA LYS A 338 -0.39 -9.35 -19.75
C LYS A 338 -1.07 -8.17 -19.08
N LEU A 339 -1.52 -8.32 -17.83
CA LEU A 339 -2.16 -7.22 -17.09
C LEU A 339 -1.18 -6.04 -16.94
N SER A 340 0.08 -6.29 -16.60
CA SER A 340 1.12 -5.26 -16.51
C SER A 340 1.32 -4.51 -17.83
N ALA A 341 1.29 -5.24 -18.96
CA ALA A 341 1.38 -4.64 -20.30
C ALA A 341 0.11 -3.83 -20.64
N ASP A 342 -1.08 -4.35 -20.35
CA ASP A 342 -2.35 -3.70 -20.65
C ASP A 342 -2.52 -2.36 -19.88
N VAL A 343 -1.87 -2.21 -18.73
CA VAL A 343 -1.87 -0.96 -17.93
C VAL A 343 -0.60 -0.11 -18.13
N ASP A 344 0.17 -0.39 -19.15
CA ASP A 344 1.28 0.41 -19.67
C ASP A 344 2.52 0.52 -18.74
N ILE A 345 2.71 -0.42 -17.81
CA ILE A 345 3.89 -0.46 -16.94
C ILE A 345 5.21 -0.49 -17.72
N PRO A 346 5.39 -1.28 -18.81
CA PRO A 346 6.61 -1.27 -19.59
C PRO A 346 6.95 0.08 -20.24
N THR A 347 5.94 0.84 -20.70
CA THR A 347 6.13 2.17 -21.29
C THR A 347 6.55 3.19 -20.23
N MET A 348 6.09 3.07 -18.99
CA MET A 348 6.57 3.89 -17.87
C MET A 348 8.05 3.64 -17.56
N VAL A 349 8.55 2.40 -17.71
CA VAL A 349 10.01 2.09 -17.64
C VAL A 349 10.77 2.86 -18.71
N ALA A 350 10.30 2.79 -19.96
CA ALA A 350 10.92 3.49 -21.08
C ALA A 350 10.89 5.02 -20.94
N ASN A 351 9.86 5.57 -20.26
CA ASN A 351 9.75 7.00 -19.99
C ASN A 351 10.67 7.43 -18.83
N ALA A 352 10.84 6.63 -17.79
CA ALA A 352 11.80 6.90 -16.72
C ALA A 352 13.25 6.99 -17.27
N GLN A 353 13.57 6.24 -18.32
CA GLN A 353 14.86 6.35 -19.01
C GLN A 353 15.01 7.64 -19.85
N LYS A 354 13.91 8.24 -20.26
CA LYS A 354 13.90 9.53 -20.98
C LYS A 354 13.86 10.72 -20.02
N ASP A 355 13.69 10.48 -18.72
CA ASP A 355 13.67 11.51 -17.71
C ASP A 355 15.02 12.23 -17.63
N ALA A 356 14.97 13.54 -17.52
CA ALA A 356 16.17 14.39 -17.42
C ALA A 356 17.08 14.00 -16.24
N CYS A 357 16.55 13.41 -15.19
CA CYS A 357 17.31 12.84 -14.07
C CYS A 357 18.22 11.68 -14.50
N GLY A 358 17.85 10.93 -15.55
CA GLY A 358 18.71 9.90 -16.15
C GLY A 358 19.94 10.45 -16.87
N LEU A 359 19.91 11.72 -17.29
CA LEU A 359 21.01 12.36 -18.01
C LEU A 359 22.23 12.66 -17.12
N THR A 360 22.03 12.79 -15.82
CA THR A 360 23.11 13.02 -14.83
C THR A 360 23.61 11.73 -14.18
N ASN A 361 23.04 10.58 -14.55
CA ASN A 361 23.50 9.29 -14.06
C ASN A 361 24.91 8.98 -14.58
N PRO A 362 25.89 8.61 -13.73
CA PRO A 362 27.30 8.43 -14.11
C PRO A 362 27.52 7.31 -15.13
N ARG A 363 26.50 6.46 -15.39
CA ARG A 363 26.54 5.40 -16.39
C ARG A 363 25.25 5.39 -17.21
N LYS A 364 25.34 5.52 -18.55
CA LYS A 364 24.19 5.33 -19.43
C LYS A 364 23.64 3.91 -19.29
N MET A 365 22.37 3.81 -19.02
CA MET A 365 21.68 2.53 -18.89
C MET A 365 20.83 2.25 -20.14
N SER A 366 20.99 1.06 -20.75
CA SER A 366 20.08 0.54 -21.77
C SER A 366 18.84 -0.08 -21.08
N ASP A 367 17.74 -0.29 -21.83
CA ASP A 367 16.55 -1.02 -21.34
C ASP A 367 16.95 -2.38 -20.76
N ALA A 368 17.84 -3.09 -21.44
CA ALA A 368 18.41 -4.35 -20.98
C ALA A 368 19.25 -4.17 -19.70
N ALA A 369 19.95 -3.03 -19.53
CA ALA A 369 20.73 -2.78 -18.33
C ALA A 369 19.84 -2.41 -17.12
N VAL A 370 18.77 -1.64 -17.32
CA VAL A 370 17.76 -1.38 -16.28
C VAL A 370 17.08 -2.68 -15.88
N THR A 371 16.63 -3.47 -16.85
CA THR A 371 16.07 -4.80 -16.60
C THR A 371 17.09 -5.74 -15.95
N ALA A 372 18.36 -5.72 -16.41
CA ALA A 372 19.42 -6.55 -15.85
C ALA A 372 19.85 -6.11 -14.45
N ILE A 373 19.80 -4.80 -14.12
CA ILE A 373 20.02 -4.32 -12.75
C ILE A 373 18.90 -4.80 -11.84
N TYR A 374 17.65 -4.77 -12.31
CA TYR A 374 16.52 -5.38 -11.60
C TYR A 374 16.67 -6.91 -11.47
N CYS A 375 17.27 -7.59 -12.47
CA CYS A 375 17.53 -9.03 -12.43
C CYS A 375 18.85 -9.40 -11.76
N ALA A 376 19.84 -8.52 -11.72
CA ALA A 376 21.19 -8.77 -11.17
C ALA A 376 21.38 -8.23 -9.75
N ALA A 377 20.34 -7.62 -9.17
CA ALA A 377 20.25 -7.35 -7.73
C ALA A 377 20.00 -8.64 -6.92
N TRP A 378 20.26 -9.78 -7.60
CA TRP A 378 20.31 -11.14 -7.01
C TRP A 378 21.75 -11.54 -6.72
#